data_3148e210730a8d3025fb7efa5f1168b3
#
_entry.id   3148e210730a8d3025fb7efa5f1168b3
#
_cell.length_a   1.000
_cell.length_b   1.000
_cell.length_c   1.000
_cell.angle_alpha   90.00
_cell.angle_beta   90.00
_cell.angle_gamma   90.00
#
_symmetry.space_group_name_H-M   'P 1'
#
loop_
_entity.id
_entity.type
_entity.pdbx_description
1 polymer ?
#
loop_
_entity_poly.entity_id
_entity_poly.type
_entity_poly.pdbx_seq_one_letter_code
_entity_poly.pdbx_strand_id
1 'polypeptide(L)'
;METAFVATYGSGKPVIGILGEFDALPGISQKAMPTKEPLEEGAGGHGCGHNMFGTASLGAAIAIKEMMEAGKIKGTVKFFGTPSEEKYFGKIWMVRDGLWDDVDVNISWHPSAKTEADVQSSLALVDFMVEFTGQAAHASADPWNGRSASDALELYTTGINYYREHVKPTVRMHYHIQDGGQVVNVVPDYSRIWVRIRDTKRAGLMPVYEHAMKMAEGAAIMANVDYKISLISGIYEVLVNRAGGEIMQNNLELLGPITYTPEEIAFGKTIQEQTGKPQVGFDSEIRPLKATEEHPGGGSTDVGDVSWNVANINLSVTVAPKDTPWHSWAVVACGGMSIGHKGMIYASKAMAMTMLDLFEDPKLVEKVKTEFKERKGDEVYKANIPDGPPPTPENREKASE
;
A
#
# COMPACT_ATOMS: atom_id res chain seq x y z
N MET A 1 3.72 -14.87 7.61
CA MET A 1 4.94 -14.15 7.10
C MET A 1 5.97 -14.12 8.23
N GLU A 2 7.21 -14.36 7.91
CA GLU A 2 8.30 -14.53 8.89
C GLU A 2 8.54 -13.32 9.79
N THR A 3 8.34 -12.12 9.25
CA THR A 3 8.55 -10.85 9.96
C THR A 3 7.27 -10.19 10.45
N ALA A 4 6.09 -10.77 10.19
CA ALA A 4 4.83 -10.28 10.73
C ALA A 4 4.68 -10.69 12.20
N PHE A 5 4.18 -9.78 13.02
CA PHE A 5 3.94 -10.06 14.44
C PHE A 5 2.78 -9.24 14.98
N VAL A 6 2.21 -9.70 16.10
CA VAL A 6 1.21 -8.96 16.87
C VAL A 6 1.66 -8.89 18.32
N ALA A 7 1.77 -7.68 18.86
CA ALA A 7 2.00 -7.45 20.28
C ALA A 7 0.67 -7.03 20.94
N THR A 8 0.31 -7.70 22.03
CA THR A 8 -0.96 -7.46 22.72
C THR A 8 -0.72 -7.06 24.17
N TYR A 9 -1.45 -6.04 24.63
CA TYR A 9 -1.45 -5.65 26.03
C TYR A 9 -2.88 -5.33 26.52
N GLY A 10 -3.16 -5.64 27.80
CA GLY A 10 -4.47 -5.48 28.40
C GLY A 10 -5.39 -6.68 28.19
N SER A 11 -6.65 -6.54 28.53
CA SER A 11 -7.67 -7.59 28.37
C SER A 11 -9.07 -6.99 28.32
N GLY A 12 -9.99 -7.71 27.65
CA GLY A 12 -11.39 -7.28 27.50
C GLY A 12 -11.59 -6.26 26.38
N LYS A 13 -12.78 -5.68 26.34
CA LYS A 13 -13.23 -4.74 25.32
C LYS A 13 -13.11 -3.29 25.80
N PRO A 14 -12.97 -2.32 24.86
CA PRO A 14 -12.76 -2.54 23.44
C PRO A 14 -11.37 -3.11 23.11
N VAL A 15 -11.23 -3.76 21.94
CA VAL A 15 -9.94 -4.16 21.37
C VAL A 15 -9.60 -3.17 20.25
N ILE A 16 -8.57 -2.37 20.46
CA ILE A 16 -8.12 -1.37 19.50
C ILE A 16 -6.81 -1.84 18.86
N GLY A 17 -6.82 -1.95 17.53
CA GLY A 17 -5.65 -2.27 16.74
C GLY A 17 -4.92 -1.03 16.25
N ILE A 18 -3.62 -1.13 16.08
CA ILE A 18 -2.80 -0.11 15.43
C ILE A 18 -1.79 -0.78 14.50
N LEU A 19 -1.70 -0.27 13.25
CA LEU A 19 -0.77 -0.77 12.24
C LEU A 19 0.62 -0.16 12.40
N GLY A 20 1.64 -0.94 12.08
CA GLY A 20 3.02 -0.49 12.01
C GLY A 20 3.73 -1.11 10.80
N GLU A 21 3.80 -0.40 9.69
CA GLU A 21 4.63 -0.75 8.54
C GLU A 21 6.10 -0.47 8.82
N PHE A 22 7.02 -1.27 8.23
CA PHE A 22 8.46 -1.13 8.49
C PHE A 22 9.34 -1.62 7.32
N ASP A 23 8.77 -1.89 6.15
CA ASP A 23 9.54 -2.28 4.97
C ASP A 23 10.19 -1.07 4.29
N ALA A 24 11.24 -1.33 3.50
CA ALA A 24 12.05 -0.33 2.82
C ALA A 24 12.10 -0.61 1.31
N LEU A 25 12.36 0.45 0.54
CA LEU A 25 12.53 0.37 -0.90
C LEU A 25 14.01 0.15 -1.26
N PRO A 26 14.31 -0.64 -2.30
CA PRO A 26 15.68 -0.90 -2.72
C PRO A 26 16.33 0.32 -3.40
N GLY A 27 17.65 0.44 -3.29
CA GLY A 27 18.46 1.36 -4.10
C GLY A 27 18.34 2.85 -3.78
N ILE A 28 17.72 3.24 -2.67
CA ILE A 28 17.50 4.64 -2.30
C ILE A 28 18.06 5.02 -0.93
N SER A 29 19.12 4.33 -0.49
CA SER A 29 19.87 4.71 0.70
C SER A 29 20.30 6.19 0.62
N GLN A 30 20.21 6.92 1.74
CA GLN A 30 20.44 8.34 1.78
C GLN A 30 20.89 8.80 3.16
N LYS A 31 21.84 9.74 3.21
CA LYS A 31 22.21 10.46 4.42
C LYS A 31 21.13 11.46 4.82
N ALA A 32 21.11 11.82 6.10
CA ALA A 32 20.20 12.85 6.64
C ALA A 32 20.68 14.26 6.26
N MET A 33 20.62 14.57 4.95
CA MET A 33 21.07 15.84 4.39
C MET A 33 20.22 16.25 3.18
N PRO A 34 20.13 17.54 2.85
CA PRO A 34 19.19 18.03 1.84
C PRO A 34 19.66 17.88 0.39
N THR A 35 20.76 17.16 0.17
CA THR A 35 21.32 16.83 -1.15
C THR A 35 21.38 15.34 -1.33
N LYS A 36 21.25 14.85 -2.57
CA LYS A 36 21.29 13.41 -2.86
C LYS A 36 22.70 12.88 -2.62
N GLU A 37 22.86 12.13 -1.55
CA GLU A 37 24.12 11.47 -1.19
C GLU A 37 23.80 10.13 -0.49
N PRO A 38 23.98 8.98 -1.14
CA PRO A 38 23.77 7.69 -0.53
C PRO A 38 24.60 7.51 0.75
N LEU A 39 24.01 6.91 1.78
CA LEU A 39 24.78 6.45 2.94
C LEU A 39 25.61 5.22 2.57
N GLU A 40 25.01 4.32 1.78
CA GLU A 40 25.63 3.13 1.21
C GLU A 40 25.06 2.92 -0.20
N GLU A 41 25.92 2.84 -1.21
CA GLU A 41 25.50 2.73 -2.60
C GLU A 41 24.72 1.44 -2.85
N GLY A 42 23.56 1.55 -3.50
CA GLY A 42 22.69 0.43 -3.81
C GLY A 42 21.88 -0.14 -2.64
N ALA A 43 22.13 0.31 -1.40
CA ALA A 43 21.36 -0.15 -0.23
C ALA A 43 19.94 0.41 -0.21
N GLY A 44 19.07 -0.22 0.59
CA GLY A 44 17.68 0.18 0.78
C GLY A 44 17.52 1.48 1.57
N GLY A 45 16.36 2.11 1.42
CA GLY A 45 15.98 3.30 2.17
C GLY A 45 14.47 3.42 2.34
N HIS A 46 14.04 4.07 3.42
CA HIS A 46 12.61 4.27 3.72
C HIS A 46 12.02 5.45 2.92
N GLY A 47 11.94 5.30 1.59
CA GLY A 47 11.40 6.31 0.68
C GLY A 47 9.89 6.51 0.74
N CYS A 48 9.18 5.65 1.47
CA CYS A 48 7.78 5.80 1.84
C CYS A 48 7.60 6.23 3.32
N GLY A 49 8.69 6.23 4.10
CA GLY A 49 8.68 6.66 5.50
C GLY A 49 8.21 5.59 6.48
N HIS A 50 8.19 4.31 6.11
CA HIS A 50 7.70 3.22 6.96
C HIS A 50 8.51 3.04 8.26
N ASN A 51 9.78 3.48 8.32
CA ASN A 51 10.52 3.58 9.58
C ASN A 51 9.83 4.53 10.59
N MET A 52 9.28 5.65 10.10
CA MET A 52 8.51 6.58 10.93
C MET A 52 7.13 5.99 11.25
N PHE A 53 6.51 5.31 10.27
CA PHE A 53 5.21 4.68 10.43
C PHE A 53 5.21 3.71 11.62
N GLY A 54 6.04 2.69 11.57
CA GLY A 54 6.14 1.67 12.62
C GLY A 54 6.49 2.27 13.98
N THR A 55 7.45 3.21 14.01
CA THR A 55 7.92 3.84 15.25
C THR A 55 6.84 4.70 15.92
N ALA A 56 6.10 5.52 15.16
CA ALA A 56 5.02 6.35 15.72
C ALA A 56 3.87 5.48 16.26
N SER A 57 3.50 4.44 15.52
CA SER A 57 2.47 3.49 15.94
C SER A 57 2.86 2.75 17.22
N LEU A 58 4.13 2.33 17.33
CA LEU A 58 4.66 1.73 18.56
C LEU A 58 4.61 2.73 19.73
N GLY A 59 5.01 3.98 19.49
CA GLY A 59 4.96 5.04 20.51
C GLY A 59 3.53 5.28 21.03
N ALA A 60 2.54 5.28 20.14
CA ALA A 60 1.13 5.38 20.52
C ALA A 60 0.65 4.17 21.33
N ALA A 61 1.02 2.95 20.93
CA ALA A 61 0.69 1.73 21.67
C ALA A 61 1.31 1.71 23.07
N ILE A 62 2.56 2.18 23.22
CA ILE A 62 3.25 2.31 24.51
C ILE A 62 2.51 3.31 25.41
N ALA A 63 2.11 4.48 24.89
CA ALA A 63 1.37 5.47 25.67
C ALA A 63 0.04 4.92 26.21
N ILE A 64 -0.69 4.15 25.38
CA ILE A 64 -1.92 3.47 25.81
C ILE A 64 -1.63 2.39 26.86
N LYS A 65 -0.55 1.60 26.68
CA LYS A 65 -0.11 0.62 27.68
C LYS A 65 0.14 1.29 29.03
N GLU A 66 0.87 2.40 29.08
CA GLU A 66 1.15 3.14 30.31
C GLU A 66 -0.13 3.66 30.99
N MET A 67 -1.12 4.12 30.19
CA MET A 67 -2.42 4.53 30.71
C MET A 67 -3.20 3.35 31.32
N MET A 68 -3.12 2.16 30.73
CA MET A 68 -3.70 0.93 31.27
C MET A 68 -2.98 0.50 32.58
N GLU A 69 -1.65 0.55 32.62
CA GLU A 69 -0.86 0.23 33.82
C GLU A 69 -1.16 1.20 34.98
N ALA A 70 -1.40 2.47 34.67
CA ALA A 70 -1.85 3.46 35.65
C ALA A 70 -3.32 3.29 36.09
N GLY A 71 -4.03 2.29 35.53
CA GLY A 71 -5.44 2.01 35.87
C GLY A 71 -6.43 3.05 35.35
N LYS A 72 -6.02 3.92 34.43
CA LYS A 72 -6.86 5.01 33.91
C LYS A 72 -7.85 4.57 32.85
N ILE A 73 -7.47 3.56 32.03
CA ILE A 73 -8.32 2.98 31.01
C ILE A 73 -8.27 1.45 31.07
N LYS A 74 -9.28 0.79 30.48
CA LYS A 74 -9.38 -0.67 30.41
C LYS A 74 -9.71 -1.10 28.98
N GLY A 75 -9.28 -2.28 28.59
CA GLY A 75 -9.47 -2.86 27.26
C GLY A 75 -8.20 -3.54 26.77
N THR A 76 -8.11 -3.73 25.47
CA THR A 76 -6.97 -4.39 24.83
C THR A 76 -6.41 -3.50 23.71
N VAL A 77 -5.11 -3.28 23.71
CA VAL A 77 -4.39 -2.69 22.56
C VAL A 77 -3.61 -3.78 21.83
N LYS A 78 -3.68 -3.78 20.51
CA LYS A 78 -2.91 -4.69 19.62
C LYS A 78 -2.08 -3.89 18.64
N PHE A 79 -0.77 -4.05 18.68
CA PHE A 79 0.15 -3.50 17.70
C PHE A 79 0.45 -4.57 16.65
N PHE A 80 0.15 -4.28 15.39
CA PHE A 80 0.38 -5.16 14.26
C PHE A 80 1.64 -4.72 13.50
N GLY A 81 2.72 -5.46 13.62
CA GLY A 81 3.91 -5.28 12.78
C GLY A 81 3.64 -5.89 11.40
N THR A 82 3.45 -5.02 10.39
CA THR A 82 2.99 -5.40 9.06
C THR A 82 4.09 -5.21 8.01
N PRO A 83 4.76 -6.31 7.58
CA PRO A 83 5.83 -6.26 6.60
C PRO A 83 5.32 -6.19 5.17
N SER A 84 6.19 -5.72 4.25
CA SER A 84 6.09 -5.94 2.82
C SER A 84 4.86 -5.29 2.15
N GLU A 85 4.51 -4.07 2.56
CA GLU A 85 3.46 -3.28 1.91
C GLU A 85 3.82 -2.98 0.47
N GLU A 86 5.05 -2.58 0.20
CA GLU A 86 5.54 -2.08 -1.09
C GLU A 86 5.55 -3.12 -2.21
N LYS A 87 5.53 -4.42 -1.89
CA LYS A 87 5.70 -5.44 -2.93
C LYS A 87 4.73 -6.61 -2.86
N TYR A 88 4.53 -7.19 -1.68
CA TYR A 88 3.77 -8.44 -1.53
C TYR A 88 2.48 -8.29 -0.74
N PHE A 89 2.19 -7.06 -0.28
CA PHE A 89 0.96 -6.72 0.43
C PHE A 89 0.71 -7.64 1.63
N GLY A 90 1.63 -7.56 2.59
CA GLY A 90 1.68 -8.49 3.74
C GLY A 90 0.42 -8.54 4.57
N LYS A 91 -0.34 -7.43 4.64
CA LYS A 91 -1.58 -7.35 5.42
C LYS A 91 -2.68 -8.29 4.88
N ILE A 92 -2.71 -8.58 3.56
CA ILE A 92 -3.69 -9.51 2.99
C ILE A 92 -3.52 -10.90 3.61
N TRP A 93 -2.27 -11.37 3.77
CA TRP A 93 -1.95 -12.65 4.38
C TRP A 93 -2.33 -12.69 5.85
N MET A 94 -2.07 -11.60 6.58
CA MET A 94 -2.43 -11.46 7.98
C MET A 94 -3.95 -11.42 8.18
N VAL A 95 -4.69 -10.74 7.29
CA VAL A 95 -6.16 -10.71 7.29
C VAL A 95 -6.73 -12.09 6.98
N ARG A 96 -6.21 -12.77 5.96
CA ARG A 96 -6.62 -14.15 5.64
C ARG A 96 -6.49 -15.09 6.84
N ASP A 97 -5.44 -14.89 7.61
CA ASP A 97 -5.15 -15.71 8.80
C ASP A 97 -5.94 -15.25 10.06
N GLY A 98 -6.87 -14.28 9.92
CA GLY A 98 -7.83 -13.87 10.95
C GLY A 98 -7.27 -12.98 12.06
N LEU A 99 -6.13 -12.28 11.83
CA LEU A 99 -5.46 -11.52 12.88
C LEU A 99 -6.29 -10.33 13.41
N TRP A 100 -7.28 -9.86 12.64
CA TRP A 100 -8.18 -8.75 13.02
C TRP A 100 -9.57 -9.20 13.50
N ASP A 101 -9.87 -10.50 13.57
CA ASP A 101 -11.23 -11.01 13.83
C ASP A 101 -11.83 -10.54 15.17
N ASP A 102 -11.00 -10.30 16.17
CA ASP A 102 -11.42 -9.84 17.50
C ASP A 102 -11.24 -8.32 17.72
N VAL A 103 -10.74 -7.58 16.73
CA VAL A 103 -10.49 -6.12 16.80
C VAL A 103 -11.79 -5.35 16.56
N ASP A 104 -12.06 -4.36 17.42
CA ASP A 104 -13.25 -3.51 17.29
C ASP A 104 -13.03 -2.33 16.36
N VAL A 105 -11.87 -1.66 16.48
CA VAL A 105 -11.45 -0.53 15.63
C VAL A 105 -9.95 -0.63 15.42
N ASN A 106 -9.50 -0.38 14.20
CA ASN A 106 -8.09 -0.30 13.85
C ASN A 106 -7.70 1.14 13.52
N ILE A 107 -6.48 1.53 13.82
CA ILE A 107 -5.92 2.84 13.48
C ILE A 107 -4.67 2.64 12.64
N SER A 108 -4.54 3.45 11.60
CA SER A 108 -3.35 3.53 10.77
C SER A 108 -2.99 5.00 10.48
N TRP A 109 -1.75 5.24 10.11
CA TRP A 109 -1.34 6.55 9.64
C TRP A 109 -0.37 6.40 8.47
N HIS A 110 -0.12 7.47 7.76
CA HIS A 110 0.92 7.44 6.74
C HIS A 110 1.75 8.74 6.78
N PRO A 111 3.09 8.66 6.73
CA PRO A 111 3.95 9.80 6.48
C PRO A 111 3.55 10.54 5.21
N SER A 112 3.48 11.86 5.25
CA SER A 112 2.96 12.68 4.16
C SER A 112 3.65 14.04 4.08
N ALA A 113 3.28 14.84 3.09
CA ALA A 113 3.61 16.26 3.01
C ALA A 113 2.46 17.17 3.48
N LYS A 114 1.45 16.60 4.17
CA LYS A 114 0.26 17.28 4.71
C LYS A 114 -0.19 16.62 6.00
N THR A 115 -0.89 17.37 6.86
CA THR A 115 -1.51 16.84 8.09
C THR A 115 -3.03 16.90 7.95
N GLU A 116 -3.68 15.75 7.98
CA GLU A 116 -5.15 15.62 7.89
C GLU A 116 -5.64 14.29 8.46
N ALA A 117 -6.84 14.28 9.05
CA ALA A 117 -7.59 13.03 9.21
C ALA A 117 -7.97 12.54 7.81
N ASP A 118 -7.48 11.34 7.45
CA ASP A 118 -7.59 10.87 6.07
C ASP A 118 -8.87 10.07 5.86
N VAL A 119 -9.81 10.67 5.16
CA VAL A 119 -11.09 10.08 4.75
C VAL A 119 -11.16 9.86 3.24
N GLN A 120 -10.01 9.64 2.62
CA GLN A 120 -9.88 9.34 1.20
C GLN A 120 -9.68 7.85 0.97
N SER A 121 -10.34 7.29 -0.05
CA SER A 121 -10.13 5.92 -0.49
C SER A 121 -8.83 5.78 -1.30
N SER A 122 -8.39 4.56 -1.53
CA SER A 122 -7.28 4.20 -2.42
C SER A 122 -7.77 3.45 -3.65
N LEU A 123 -6.89 3.13 -4.60
CA LEU A 123 -7.22 2.28 -5.74
C LEU A 123 -7.12 0.79 -5.35
N ALA A 124 -8.14 0.01 -5.72
CA ALA A 124 -8.02 -1.43 -5.80
C ALA A 124 -7.08 -1.81 -6.95
N LEU A 125 -6.34 -2.90 -6.81
CA LEU A 125 -5.51 -3.45 -7.87
C LEU A 125 -5.47 -4.99 -7.87
N VAL A 126 -5.06 -5.55 -9.01
CA VAL A 126 -4.68 -6.96 -9.15
C VAL A 126 -3.41 -7.05 -9.97
N ASP A 127 -2.48 -7.89 -9.49
CA ASP A 127 -1.21 -8.24 -10.14
C ASP A 127 -1.22 -9.72 -10.52
N PHE A 128 -0.87 -10.01 -11.75
CA PHE A 128 -0.77 -11.38 -12.24
C PHE A 128 0.26 -11.51 -13.35
N MET A 129 0.74 -12.74 -13.51
CA MET A 129 1.69 -13.14 -14.54
C MET A 129 0.96 -13.96 -15.60
N VAL A 130 1.26 -13.73 -16.87
CA VAL A 130 0.87 -14.59 -17.97
C VAL A 130 2.14 -15.12 -18.61
N GLU A 131 2.20 -16.44 -18.77
CA GLU A 131 3.28 -17.18 -19.40
C GLU A 131 2.71 -17.94 -20.59
N PHE A 132 3.38 -17.88 -21.74
CA PHE A 132 3.06 -18.68 -22.92
C PHE A 132 4.20 -19.63 -23.19
N THR A 133 3.86 -20.89 -23.54
CA THR A 133 4.82 -21.95 -23.86
C THR A 133 4.49 -22.54 -25.20
N GLY A 134 5.42 -22.43 -26.13
CA GLY A 134 5.31 -22.89 -27.51
C GLY A 134 6.29 -23.99 -27.86
N GLN A 135 6.84 -23.92 -29.08
CA GLN A 135 7.82 -24.87 -29.58
C GLN A 135 8.85 -24.16 -30.45
N ALA A 136 10.13 -24.33 -30.10
CA ALA A 136 11.23 -23.78 -30.89
C ALA A 136 11.36 -24.47 -32.24
N ALA A 137 11.77 -23.70 -33.24
CA ALA A 137 12.15 -24.20 -34.56
C ALA A 137 13.13 -23.19 -35.20
N HIS A 138 13.83 -23.63 -36.26
CA HIS A 138 14.68 -22.73 -37.03
C HIS A 138 13.82 -21.76 -37.84
N ALA A 139 13.90 -20.45 -37.54
CA ALA A 139 12.96 -19.46 -38.07
C ALA A 139 12.94 -19.34 -39.62
N SER A 140 14.00 -19.72 -40.32
CA SER A 140 14.05 -19.71 -41.79
C SER A 140 14.02 -21.09 -42.45
N ALA A 141 14.46 -22.16 -41.77
CA ALA A 141 14.57 -23.46 -42.35
C ALA A 141 13.26 -24.29 -42.24
N ASP A 142 12.63 -24.22 -41.07
CA ASP A 142 11.44 -25.04 -40.78
C ASP A 142 10.46 -24.36 -39.79
N PRO A 143 10.11 -23.06 -39.98
CA PRO A 143 9.26 -22.31 -39.04
C PRO A 143 7.88 -22.94 -38.82
N TRP A 144 7.38 -23.74 -39.81
CA TRP A 144 6.10 -24.44 -39.67
C TRP A 144 6.10 -25.55 -38.60
N ASN A 145 7.25 -25.98 -38.13
CA ASN A 145 7.39 -26.88 -36.98
C ASN A 145 7.42 -26.14 -35.63
N GLY A 146 7.55 -24.82 -35.67
CA GLY A 146 7.52 -23.97 -34.48
C GLY A 146 6.10 -23.55 -34.07
N ARG A 147 5.97 -23.13 -32.82
CA ARG A 147 4.82 -22.39 -32.26
C ARG A 147 5.35 -21.25 -31.40
N SER A 148 5.12 -20.02 -31.85
CA SER A 148 5.74 -18.85 -31.25
C SER A 148 4.98 -18.38 -30.02
N ALA A 149 5.61 -18.48 -28.87
CA ALA A 149 5.11 -17.88 -27.60
C ALA A 149 5.10 -16.35 -27.67
N SER A 150 6.01 -15.74 -28.46
CA SER A 150 6.02 -14.29 -28.65
C SER A 150 4.84 -13.80 -29.47
N ASP A 151 4.34 -14.58 -30.45
CA ASP A 151 3.14 -14.23 -31.20
C ASP A 151 1.91 -14.20 -30.27
N ALA A 152 1.80 -15.15 -29.34
CA ALA A 152 0.76 -15.12 -28.31
C ALA A 152 0.88 -13.88 -27.41
N LEU A 153 2.09 -13.51 -27.00
CA LEU A 153 2.35 -12.31 -26.23
C LEU A 153 1.92 -11.03 -26.96
N GLU A 154 2.24 -10.90 -28.26
CA GLU A 154 1.86 -9.76 -29.08
C GLU A 154 0.34 -9.69 -29.28
N LEU A 155 -0.32 -10.82 -29.55
CA LEU A 155 -1.78 -10.91 -29.63
C LEU A 155 -2.45 -10.50 -28.31
N TYR A 156 -1.92 -10.98 -27.19
CA TYR A 156 -2.41 -10.63 -25.85
C TYR A 156 -2.26 -9.13 -25.56
N THR A 157 -1.09 -8.56 -25.78
CA THR A 157 -0.87 -7.12 -25.55
C THR A 157 -1.68 -6.25 -26.49
N THR A 158 -1.86 -6.68 -27.75
CA THR A 158 -2.75 -6.03 -28.70
C THR A 158 -4.20 -6.04 -28.22
N GLY A 159 -4.68 -7.19 -27.75
CA GLY A 159 -6.01 -7.33 -27.14
C GLY A 159 -6.22 -6.39 -25.95
N ILE A 160 -5.27 -6.35 -25.01
CA ILE A 160 -5.31 -5.41 -23.86
C ILE A 160 -5.34 -3.96 -24.34
N ASN A 161 -4.53 -3.58 -25.35
CA ASN A 161 -4.47 -2.22 -25.85
C ASN A 161 -5.79 -1.79 -26.50
N TYR A 162 -6.46 -2.67 -27.23
CA TYR A 162 -7.79 -2.40 -27.80
C TYR A 162 -8.87 -2.35 -26.71
N TYR A 163 -8.78 -3.24 -25.70
CA TYR A 163 -9.76 -3.26 -24.61
C TYR A 163 -9.75 -2.00 -23.75
N ARG A 164 -8.65 -1.25 -23.70
CA ARG A 164 -8.57 0.03 -22.99
C ARG A 164 -9.61 1.04 -23.44
N GLU A 165 -10.08 0.97 -24.69
CA GLU A 165 -11.15 1.79 -25.21
C GLU A 165 -12.53 1.47 -24.57
N HIS A 166 -12.70 0.21 -24.09
CA HIS A 166 -13.99 -0.33 -23.68
C HIS A 166 -14.10 -0.54 -22.15
N VAL A 167 -13.21 0.06 -21.37
CA VAL A 167 -13.26 0.08 -19.90
C VAL A 167 -13.58 1.47 -19.37
N LYS A 168 -14.03 1.56 -18.11
CA LYS A 168 -14.29 2.87 -17.48
C LYS A 168 -13.02 3.74 -17.44
N PRO A 169 -13.13 5.07 -17.51
CA PRO A 169 -11.99 5.99 -17.44
C PRO A 169 -11.15 5.86 -16.15
N THR A 170 -11.72 5.28 -15.10
CA THR A 170 -11.04 5.02 -13.82
C THR A 170 -10.10 3.82 -13.87
N VAL A 171 -10.29 2.90 -14.82
CA VAL A 171 -9.44 1.71 -14.99
C VAL A 171 -8.08 2.10 -15.55
N ARG A 172 -7.03 1.49 -15.00
CA ARG A 172 -5.66 1.56 -15.52
C ARG A 172 -5.12 0.17 -15.71
N MET A 173 -4.58 -0.10 -16.91
CA MET A 173 -3.98 -1.40 -17.27
C MET A 173 -2.52 -1.15 -17.63
N HIS A 174 -1.61 -1.76 -16.86
CA HIS A 174 -0.17 -1.68 -17.08
C HIS A 174 0.36 -3.07 -17.35
N TYR A 175 1.43 -3.18 -18.13
CA TYR A 175 2.15 -4.43 -18.25
C TYR A 175 3.64 -4.20 -18.47
N HIS A 176 4.42 -5.21 -18.13
CA HIS A 176 5.86 -5.26 -18.36
C HIS A 176 6.20 -6.63 -18.97
N ILE A 177 6.74 -6.62 -20.18
CA ILE A 177 7.25 -7.84 -20.83
C ILE A 177 8.57 -8.20 -20.14
N GLN A 178 8.61 -9.36 -19.51
CA GLN A 178 9.79 -9.87 -18.81
C GLN A 178 10.63 -10.77 -19.71
N ASP A 179 9.98 -11.55 -20.58
CA ASP A 179 10.62 -12.37 -21.60
C ASP A 179 9.78 -12.34 -22.88
N GLY A 180 10.39 -12.10 -24.01
CA GLY A 180 9.78 -12.09 -25.35
C GLY A 180 10.58 -12.91 -26.38
N GLY A 181 11.46 -13.81 -25.91
CA GLY A 181 12.39 -14.56 -26.74
C GLY A 181 13.79 -13.93 -26.78
N GLN A 182 14.80 -14.68 -27.20
CA GLN A 182 16.21 -14.31 -27.03
C GLN A 182 16.96 -14.00 -28.32
N VAL A 183 16.63 -14.72 -29.42
CA VAL A 183 17.36 -14.63 -30.69
C VAL A 183 16.42 -14.64 -31.89
N VAL A 184 16.76 -13.87 -32.94
CA VAL A 184 15.88 -13.62 -34.08
C VAL A 184 15.72 -14.86 -35.02
N ASN A 185 16.67 -15.79 -35.01
CA ASN A 185 16.70 -16.94 -35.89
C ASN A 185 16.10 -18.21 -35.29
N VAL A 186 15.49 -18.15 -34.14
CA VAL A 186 14.76 -19.24 -33.47
C VAL A 186 13.35 -18.76 -33.16
N VAL A 187 12.34 -19.58 -33.50
CA VAL A 187 10.95 -19.36 -33.08
C VAL A 187 10.90 -19.44 -31.54
N PRO A 188 10.46 -18.38 -30.81
CA PRO A 188 10.46 -18.37 -29.35
C PRO A 188 9.49 -19.39 -28.78
N ASP A 189 9.95 -20.26 -27.91
CA ASP A 189 9.16 -21.30 -27.25
C ASP A 189 8.67 -20.88 -25.85
N TYR A 190 9.08 -19.70 -25.35
CA TYR A 190 8.64 -19.14 -24.09
C TYR A 190 8.51 -17.62 -24.17
N SER A 191 7.47 -17.09 -23.51
CA SER A 191 7.34 -15.66 -23.23
C SER A 191 6.61 -15.42 -21.92
N ARG A 192 6.85 -14.25 -21.30
CA ARG A 192 6.33 -13.91 -19.98
C ARG A 192 6.01 -12.42 -19.87
N ILE A 193 4.85 -12.11 -19.32
CA ILE A 193 4.39 -10.74 -19.13
C ILE A 193 3.75 -10.58 -17.73
N TRP A 194 4.17 -9.55 -17.02
CA TRP A 194 3.57 -9.10 -15.77
C TRP A 194 2.51 -8.04 -16.07
N VAL A 195 1.30 -8.24 -15.59
CA VAL A 195 0.16 -7.35 -15.81
C VAL A 195 -0.35 -6.83 -14.47
N ARG A 196 -0.65 -5.53 -14.41
CA ARG A 196 -1.31 -4.87 -13.28
C ARG A 196 -2.53 -4.12 -13.78
N ILE A 197 -3.67 -4.36 -13.16
CA ILE A 197 -4.93 -3.65 -13.43
C ILE A 197 -5.35 -2.93 -12.15
N ARG A 198 -5.81 -1.68 -12.29
CA ARG A 198 -6.32 -0.86 -11.17
C ARG A 198 -7.68 -0.29 -11.51
N ASP A 199 -8.51 -0.10 -10.50
CA ASP A 199 -9.74 0.70 -10.56
C ASP A 199 -10.01 1.35 -9.21
N THR A 200 -10.93 2.29 -9.16
CA THR A 200 -11.36 2.94 -7.91
C THR A 200 -12.05 1.99 -6.93
N LYS A 201 -12.60 0.89 -7.43
CA LYS A 201 -13.29 -0.14 -6.63
C LYS A 201 -13.01 -1.53 -7.17
N ARG A 202 -12.88 -2.49 -6.26
CA ARG A 202 -12.75 -3.91 -6.61
C ARG A 202 -13.89 -4.41 -7.50
N ALA A 203 -15.12 -3.98 -7.24
CA ALA A 203 -16.28 -4.36 -8.05
C ALA A 203 -16.17 -3.97 -9.53
N GLY A 204 -15.47 -2.87 -9.83
CA GLY A 204 -15.16 -2.48 -11.21
C GLY A 204 -13.93 -3.19 -11.77
N LEU A 205 -12.96 -3.49 -10.91
CA LEU A 205 -11.70 -4.14 -11.26
C LEU A 205 -11.89 -5.61 -11.72
N MET A 206 -12.65 -6.40 -10.95
CA MET A 206 -12.72 -7.86 -11.15
C MET A 206 -13.23 -8.28 -12.53
N PRO A 207 -14.30 -7.68 -13.10
CA PRO A 207 -14.72 -8.01 -14.46
C PRO A 207 -13.65 -7.73 -15.52
N VAL A 208 -12.84 -6.69 -15.34
CA VAL A 208 -11.74 -6.36 -16.25
C VAL A 208 -10.61 -7.39 -16.15
N TYR A 209 -10.27 -7.81 -14.94
CA TYR A 209 -9.31 -8.89 -14.69
C TYR A 209 -9.75 -10.21 -15.32
N GLU A 210 -11.01 -10.61 -15.09
CA GLU A 210 -11.57 -11.84 -15.69
C GLU A 210 -11.53 -11.82 -17.22
N HIS A 211 -11.80 -10.65 -17.81
CA HIS A 211 -11.72 -10.50 -19.26
C HIS A 211 -10.27 -10.56 -19.77
N ALA A 212 -9.33 -9.96 -19.02
CA ALA A 212 -7.90 -10.05 -19.36
C ALA A 212 -7.38 -11.49 -19.32
N MET A 213 -7.88 -12.32 -18.42
CA MET A 213 -7.56 -13.77 -18.42
C MET A 213 -8.09 -14.49 -19.66
N LYS A 214 -9.33 -14.19 -20.09
CA LYS A 214 -9.90 -14.75 -21.33
C LYS A 214 -9.16 -14.29 -22.58
N MET A 215 -8.62 -13.08 -22.59
CA MET A 215 -7.78 -12.61 -23.69
C MET A 215 -6.47 -13.42 -23.78
N ALA A 216 -5.86 -13.80 -22.64
CA ALA A 216 -4.68 -14.65 -22.63
C ALA A 216 -4.99 -16.05 -23.22
N GLU A 217 -6.12 -16.65 -22.85
CA GLU A 217 -6.62 -17.88 -23.44
C GLU A 217 -6.82 -17.75 -24.97
N GLY A 218 -7.49 -16.68 -25.41
CA GLY A 218 -7.71 -16.39 -26.83
C GLY A 218 -6.40 -16.23 -27.61
N ALA A 219 -5.42 -15.53 -27.06
CA ALA A 219 -4.10 -15.37 -27.65
C ALA A 219 -3.36 -16.71 -27.80
N ALA A 220 -3.43 -17.55 -26.76
CA ALA A 220 -2.84 -18.89 -26.77
C ALA A 220 -3.46 -19.79 -27.87
N ILE A 221 -4.80 -19.75 -28.01
CA ILE A 221 -5.52 -20.49 -29.08
C ILE A 221 -5.07 -20.01 -30.46
N MET A 222 -5.00 -18.67 -30.68
CA MET A 222 -4.60 -18.13 -31.99
C MET A 222 -3.17 -18.48 -32.37
N ALA A 223 -2.23 -18.50 -31.41
CA ALA A 223 -0.84 -18.83 -31.64
C ALA A 223 -0.55 -20.35 -31.54
N ASN A 224 -1.55 -21.17 -31.18
CA ASN A 224 -1.42 -22.60 -30.96
C ASN A 224 -0.33 -22.97 -29.95
N VAL A 225 -0.35 -22.29 -28.77
CA VAL A 225 0.59 -22.47 -27.67
C VAL A 225 -0.16 -22.78 -26.38
N ASP A 226 0.56 -23.29 -25.38
CA ASP A 226 0.04 -23.42 -24.02
C ASP A 226 0.16 -22.09 -23.26
N TYR A 227 -0.67 -21.88 -22.22
CA TYR A 227 -0.59 -20.71 -21.36
C TYR A 227 -0.79 -21.05 -19.90
N LYS A 228 -0.24 -20.20 -19.03
CA LYS A 228 -0.43 -20.26 -17.59
C LYS A 228 -0.65 -18.85 -17.05
N ILE A 229 -1.63 -18.69 -16.16
CA ILE A 229 -1.87 -17.46 -15.44
C ILE A 229 -1.58 -17.69 -13.96
N SER A 230 -0.72 -16.87 -13.38
CA SER A 230 -0.38 -16.93 -11.97
C SER A 230 -0.76 -15.62 -11.29
N LEU A 231 -1.70 -15.67 -10.36
CA LEU A 231 -2.02 -14.53 -9.51
C LEU A 231 -0.82 -14.23 -8.61
N ILE A 232 -0.39 -12.97 -8.56
CA ILE A 232 0.65 -12.51 -7.64
C ILE A 232 -0.01 -12.01 -6.37
N SER A 233 -0.91 -11.02 -6.50
CA SER A 233 -1.67 -10.45 -5.39
C SER A 233 -2.74 -9.49 -5.91
N GLY A 234 -3.68 -9.12 -5.06
CA GLY A 234 -4.62 -8.05 -5.36
C GLY A 234 -5.18 -7.48 -4.07
N ILE A 235 -5.32 -6.16 -4.02
CA ILE A 235 -5.79 -5.42 -2.85
C ILE A 235 -7.13 -4.75 -3.13
N TYR A 236 -7.89 -4.57 -2.06
CA TYR A 236 -9.10 -3.76 -2.05
C TYR A 236 -8.77 -2.27 -1.97
N GLU A 237 -9.67 -1.43 -2.42
CA GLU A 237 -9.68 -0.01 -2.06
C GLU A 237 -9.89 0.17 -0.55
N VAL A 238 -9.41 1.28 0.02
CA VAL A 238 -9.70 1.60 1.43
C VAL A 238 -11.19 1.89 1.62
N LEU A 239 -11.83 1.13 2.51
CA LEU A 239 -13.18 1.40 2.98
C LEU A 239 -13.12 2.52 4.03
N VAL A 240 -13.46 3.73 3.61
CA VAL A 240 -13.36 4.93 4.44
C VAL A 240 -14.28 4.88 5.65
N ASN A 241 -13.81 5.33 6.81
CA ASN A 241 -14.63 5.53 8.00
C ASN A 241 -14.59 7.01 8.42
N ARG A 242 -15.64 7.75 8.10
CA ARG A 242 -15.74 9.17 8.39
C ARG A 242 -15.95 9.46 9.87
N ALA A 243 -16.75 8.62 10.56
CA ALA A 243 -16.98 8.76 11.99
C ALA A 243 -15.68 8.69 12.79
N GLY A 244 -14.79 7.76 12.40
CA GLY A 244 -13.43 7.70 12.93
C GLY A 244 -12.58 8.90 12.54
N GLY A 245 -12.70 9.36 11.28
CA GLY A 245 -12.03 10.58 10.82
C GLY A 245 -12.41 11.82 11.60
N GLU A 246 -13.67 11.96 12.03
CA GLU A 246 -14.14 13.08 12.88
C GLU A 246 -13.48 13.05 14.27
N ILE A 247 -13.31 11.87 14.87
CA ILE A 247 -12.59 11.76 16.16
C ILE A 247 -11.13 12.15 15.98
N MET A 248 -10.47 11.64 14.94
CA MET A 248 -9.08 11.98 14.63
C MET A 248 -8.92 13.48 14.36
N GLN A 249 -9.82 14.10 13.59
CA GLN A 249 -9.79 15.53 13.28
C GLN A 249 -9.85 16.39 14.54
N ASN A 250 -10.74 16.07 15.47
CA ASN A 250 -10.85 16.77 16.74
C ASN A 250 -9.51 16.74 17.53
N ASN A 251 -8.84 15.60 17.53
CA ASN A 251 -7.55 15.43 18.19
C ASN A 251 -6.42 16.21 17.48
N LEU A 252 -6.43 16.26 16.15
CA LEU A 252 -5.49 17.10 15.39
C LEU A 252 -5.68 18.60 15.74
N GLU A 253 -6.92 19.06 15.82
CA GLU A 253 -7.24 20.46 16.20
C GLU A 253 -6.81 20.78 17.62
N LEU A 254 -6.94 19.84 18.56
CA LEU A 254 -6.43 19.98 19.94
C LEU A 254 -4.90 20.06 20.01
N LEU A 255 -4.20 19.27 19.18
CA LEU A 255 -2.74 19.28 19.12
C LEU A 255 -2.18 20.56 18.49
N GLY A 256 -2.93 21.15 17.57
CA GLY A 256 -2.49 22.29 16.78
C GLY A 256 -1.42 21.92 15.72
N PRO A 257 -0.98 22.87 14.90
CA PRO A 257 -0.06 22.64 13.80
C PRO A 257 1.37 22.32 14.26
N ILE A 258 2.12 21.58 13.43
CA ILE A 258 3.54 21.33 13.64
C ILE A 258 4.32 22.63 13.36
N THR A 259 5.21 23.02 14.29
CA THR A 259 6.08 24.18 14.12
C THR A 259 7.49 23.77 13.70
N TYR A 260 8.05 24.50 12.73
CA TYR A 260 9.38 24.25 12.19
C TYR A 260 10.31 25.42 12.51
N THR A 261 11.59 25.13 12.78
CA THR A 261 12.63 26.13 12.96
C THR A 261 13.06 26.73 11.63
N PRO A 262 13.74 27.89 11.61
CA PRO A 262 14.32 28.46 10.39
C PRO A 262 15.25 27.47 9.66
N GLU A 263 16.05 26.69 10.40
CA GLU A 263 16.98 25.69 9.86
C GLU A 263 16.21 24.54 9.19
N GLU A 264 15.12 24.06 9.77
CA GLU A 264 14.25 23.05 9.19
C GLU A 264 13.58 23.55 7.93
N ILE A 265 13.11 24.81 7.92
CA ILE A 265 12.52 25.43 6.74
C ILE A 265 13.58 25.56 5.62
N ALA A 266 14.81 25.96 5.96
CA ALA A 266 15.90 26.03 4.99
C ALA A 266 16.24 24.66 4.41
N PHE A 267 16.32 23.62 5.25
CA PHE A 267 16.52 22.23 4.82
C PHE A 267 15.42 21.80 3.84
N GLY A 268 14.16 22.06 4.19
CA GLY A 268 13.01 21.70 3.34
C GLY A 268 13.04 22.41 1.99
N LYS A 269 13.41 23.69 1.95
CA LYS A 269 13.55 24.45 0.70
C LYS A 269 14.70 23.93 -0.16
N THR A 270 15.81 23.49 0.44
CA THR A 270 16.92 22.87 -0.29
C THR A 270 16.48 21.53 -0.89
N ILE A 271 15.72 20.69 -0.17
CA ILE A 271 15.12 19.46 -0.73
C ILE A 271 14.25 19.79 -1.95
N GLN A 272 13.40 20.83 -1.85
CA GLN A 272 12.54 21.26 -2.98
C GLN A 272 13.38 21.73 -4.18
N GLU A 273 14.41 22.51 -3.95
CA GLU A 273 15.35 22.93 -5.00
C GLU A 273 15.99 21.73 -5.69
N GLN A 274 16.58 20.81 -4.92
CA GLN A 274 17.25 19.62 -5.44
C GLN A 274 16.31 18.65 -6.17
N THR A 275 15.01 18.69 -5.88
CA THR A 275 13.99 17.89 -6.55
C THR A 275 13.23 18.65 -7.64
N GLY A 276 13.64 19.88 -7.97
CA GLY A 276 13.01 20.71 -9.00
C GLY A 276 11.59 21.19 -8.64
N LYS A 277 11.32 21.37 -7.34
CA LYS A 277 10.03 21.83 -6.83
C LYS A 277 10.09 23.28 -6.35
N PRO A 278 8.94 23.99 -6.32
CA PRO A 278 8.89 25.34 -5.73
C PRO A 278 9.31 25.33 -4.27
N GLN A 279 10.19 26.27 -3.87
CA GLN A 279 10.76 26.39 -2.52
C GLN A 279 9.76 27.03 -1.53
N VAL A 280 8.63 26.39 -1.30
CA VAL A 280 7.54 26.89 -0.43
C VAL A 280 7.62 26.39 1.03
N GLY A 281 8.53 25.43 1.31
CA GLY A 281 8.67 24.82 2.65
C GLY A 281 7.61 23.78 2.95
N PHE A 282 7.10 23.78 4.19
CA PHE A 282 6.15 22.78 4.68
C PHE A 282 4.71 23.24 4.59
N ASP A 283 3.78 22.30 4.45
CA ASP A 283 2.37 22.48 4.75
C ASP A 283 2.20 22.21 6.27
N SER A 284 2.21 23.25 7.08
CA SER A 284 2.13 23.13 8.54
C SER A 284 0.69 23.16 9.07
N GLU A 285 -0.29 23.50 8.23
CA GLU A 285 -1.68 23.60 8.67
C GLU A 285 -2.35 22.24 8.77
N ILE A 286 -3.26 22.12 9.74
CA ILE A 286 -4.17 20.98 9.81
C ILE A 286 -5.28 21.22 8.79
N ARG A 287 -5.36 20.33 7.81
CA ARG A 287 -6.40 20.41 6.80
C ARG A 287 -7.76 20.05 7.40
N PRO A 288 -8.82 20.75 7.02
CA PRO A 288 -10.16 20.40 7.47
C PRO A 288 -10.57 19.04 6.92
N LEU A 289 -11.39 18.31 7.67
CA LEU A 289 -11.92 17.03 7.25
C LEU A 289 -12.68 17.17 5.93
N LYS A 290 -12.17 16.53 4.89
CA LYS A 290 -12.80 16.54 3.56
C LYS A 290 -14.10 15.74 3.54
N ALA A 291 -14.97 16.07 2.61
CA ALA A 291 -16.00 15.12 2.21
C ALA A 291 -15.34 13.84 1.67
N THR A 292 -15.98 12.68 1.86
CA THR A 292 -15.49 11.41 1.27
C THR A 292 -15.38 11.59 -0.23
N GLU A 293 -14.19 11.37 -0.77
CA GLU A 293 -13.96 11.46 -2.20
C GLU A 293 -14.30 10.12 -2.85
N GLU A 294 -15.08 10.15 -3.92
CA GLU A 294 -15.40 8.95 -4.73
C GLU A 294 -14.22 8.54 -5.63
N HIS A 295 -13.33 9.49 -5.94
CA HIS A 295 -12.17 9.28 -6.80
C HIS A 295 -10.87 9.39 -5.99
N PRO A 296 -10.26 8.26 -5.64
CA PRO A 296 -8.99 8.25 -4.91
C PRO A 296 -7.84 8.80 -5.76
N GLY A 297 -6.84 9.35 -5.09
CA GLY A 297 -5.72 10.08 -5.69
C GLY A 297 -4.65 9.23 -6.38
N GLY A 298 -4.90 8.00 -6.79
CA GLY A 298 -3.98 7.20 -7.61
C GLY A 298 -3.04 6.24 -6.85
N GLY A 299 -2.96 6.31 -5.53
CA GLY A 299 -2.22 5.35 -4.69
C GLY A 299 -3.03 4.09 -4.40
N SER A 300 -2.35 3.03 -4.05
CA SER A 300 -2.92 1.75 -3.58
C SER A 300 -2.18 1.34 -2.32
N THR A 301 -2.86 0.72 -1.36
CA THR A 301 -2.27 0.20 -0.13
C THR A 301 -3.05 -1.02 0.36
N ASP A 302 -2.37 -2.00 0.94
CA ASP A 302 -3.01 -3.18 1.54
C ASP A 302 -3.68 -2.90 2.90
N VAL A 303 -3.64 -1.64 3.39
CA VAL A 303 -4.55 -1.14 4.43
C VAL A 303 -6.01 -1.25 3.95
N GLY A 304 -6.26 -1.21 2.64
CA GLY A 304 -7.55 -1.52 2.05
C GLY A 304 -8.12 -2.82 2.58
N ASP A 305 -7.36 -3.91 2.50
CA ASP A 305 -7.80 -5.23 2.93
C ASP A 305 -8.12 -5.29 4.44
N VAL A 306 -7.36 -4.60 5.28
CA VAL A 306 -7.69 -4.44 6.71
C VAL A 306 -9.02 -3.71 6.87
N SER A 307 -9.22 -2.60 6.13
CA SER A 307 -10.42 -1.76 6.22
C SER A 307 -11.72 -2.45 5.81
N TRP A 308 -11.65 -3.52 5.02
CA TRP A 308 -12.79 -4.36 4.68
C TRP A 308 -13.12 -5.44 5.72
N ASN A 309 -12.26 -5.61 6.73
CA ASN A 309 -12.46 -6.59 7.80
C ASN A 309 -12.73 -5.96 9.16
N VAL A 310 -12.22 -4.76 9.40
CA VAL A 310 -12.41 -3.99 10.62
C VAL A 310 -12.54 -2.50 10.30
N ALA A 311 -13.34 -1.77 11.08
CA ALA A 311 -13.41 -0.31 10.96
C ALA A 311 -12.01 0.30 11.13
N ASN A 312 -11.52 1.05 10.12
CA ASN A 312 -10.17 1.60 10.12
C ASN A 312 -10.19 3.14 10.06
N ILE A 313 -9.43 3.76 10.95
CA ILE A 313 -9.24 5.21 11.03
C ILE A 313 -7.87 5.56 10.47
N ASN A 314 -7.83 6.44 9.48
CA ASN A 314 -6.60 6.83 8.82
C ASN A 314 -6.17 8.26 9.18
N LEU A 315 -4.86 8.50 9.22
CA LEU A 315 -4.20 9.77 9.51
C LEU A 315 -3.03 9.96 8.54
N SER A 316 -2.91 11.16 7.97
CA SER A 316 -1.69 11.60 7.26
C SER A 316 -1.01 12.71 8.08
N VAL A 317 0.33 12.67 8.21
CA VAL A 317 1.10 13.68 8.95
C VAL A 317 2.29 14.17 8.14
N THR A 318 2.51 15.49 8.14
CA THR A 318 3.64 16.12 7.48
C THR A 318 4.98 15.67 8.07
N VAL A 319 5.79 15.00 7.26
CA VAL A 319 7.17 14.57 7.58
C VAL A 319 8.18 15.07 6.54
N ALA A 320 7.70 15.67 5.45
CA ALA A 320 8.51 16.16 4.34
C ALA A 320 7.95 17.49 3.80
N PRO A 321 8.76 18.29 3.09
CA PRO A 321 8.30 19.51 2.46
C PRO A 321 7.19 19.27 1.43
N LYS A 322 6.38 20.29 1.17
CA LYS A 322 5.33 20.22 0.16
C LYS A 322 5.91 19.80 -1.20
N ASP A 323 5.16 18.98 -1.92
CA ASP A 323 5.49 18.45 -3.25
C ASP A 323 6.77 17.58 -3.31
N THR A 324 7.29 17.11 -2.18
CA THR A 324 8.38 16.13 -2.14
C THR A 324 7.99 14.88 -2.93
N PRO A 325 8.81 14.42 -3.89
CA PRO A 325 8.53 13.17 -4.60
C PRO A 325 8.64 11.98 -3.65
N TRP A 326 7.56 11.19 -3.54
CA TRP A 326 7.55 9.96 -2.75
C TRP A 326 8.35 8.85 -3.44
N HIS A 327 8.74 7.82 -2.71
CA HIS A 327 9.62 6.73 -3.16
C HIS A 327 10.98 7.25 -3.65
N SER A 328 11.50 8.29 -3.00
CA SER A 328 12.74 8.93 -3.39
C SER A 328 13.69 9.15 -2.20
N TRP A 329 14.95 9.44 -2.53
CA TRP A 329 15.98 9.82 -1.57
C TRP A 329 15.55 11.00 -0.66
N ALA A 330 14.71 11.90 -1.16
CA ALA A 330 14.28 13.09 -0.43
C ALA A 330 13.44 12.74 0.82
N VAL A 331 12.56 11.73 0.72
CA VAL A 331 11.79 11.22 1.88
C VAL A 331 12.72 10.54 2.87
N VAL A 332 13.70 9.75 2.40
CA VAL A 332 14.69 9.09 3.28
C VAL A 332 15.50 10.14 4.04
N ALA A 333 15.95 11.21 3.38
CA ALA A 333 16.64 12.32 4.02
C ALA A 333 15.80 12.96 5.12
N CYS A 334 14.53 13.25 4.84
CA CYS A 334 13.60 13.83 5.81
C CYS A 334 13.38 12.91 7.03
N GLY A 335 13.27 11.59 6.81
CA GLY A 335 13.09 10.60 7.86
C GLY A 335 14.24 10.53 8.87
N GLY A 336 15.46 10.92 8.46
CA GLY A 336 16.64 11.01 9.32
C GLY A 336 16.82 12.36 10.03
N MET A 337 15.92 13.33 9.79
CA MET A 337 16.02 14.69 10.33
C MET A 337 14.93 15.00 11.34
N SER A 338 15.13 16.10 12.10
CA SER A 338 14.15 16.57 13.11
C SER A 338 12.75 16.80 12.54
N ILE A 339 12.63 17.16 11.25
CA ILE A 339 11.34 17.31 10.56
C ILE A 339 10.55 16.00 10.54
N GLY A 340 11.18 14.90 10.13
CA GLY A 340 10.57 13.57 10.18
C GLY A 340 10.26 13.13 11.60
N HIS A 341 11.19 13.36 12.53
CA HIS A 341 10.99 13.04 13.96
C HIS A 341 9.82 13.81 14.58
N LYS A 342 9.64 15.09 14.25
CA LYS A 342 8.48 15.90 14.70
C LYS A 342 7.17 15.33 14.19
N GLY A 343 7.09 15.00 12.89
CA GLY A 343 5.91 14.39 12.32
C GLY A 343 5.61 13.03 12.94
N MET A 344 6.63 12.19 13.14
CA MET A 344 6.51 10.88 13.79
C MET A 344 5.95 11.00 15.22
N ILE A 345 6.49 11.91 16.05
CA ILE A 345 6.00 12.13 17.42
C ILE A 345 4.58 12.73 17.40
N TYR A 346 4.30 13.61 16.46
CA TYR A 346 2.97 14.19 16.29
C TYR A 346 1.93 13.10 15.94
N ALA A 347 2.24 12.23 14.99
CA ALA A 347 1.38 11.11 14.63
C ALA A 347 1.14 10.17 15.82
N SER A 348 2.20 9.85 16.59
CA SER A 348 2.09 9.06 17.82
C SER A 348 1.10 9.67 18.82
N LYS A 349 1.16 10.97 19.04
CA LYS A 349 0.25 11.69 19.94
C LYS A 349 -1.19 11.67 19.42
N ALA A 350 -1.40 11.99 18.13
CA ALA A 350 -2.74 12.01 17.53
C ALA A 350 -3.42 10.64 17.60
N MET A 351 -2.68 9.58 17.29
CA MET A 351 -3.19 8.21 17.39
C MET A 351 -3.46 7.80 18.84
N ALA A 352 -2.57 8.12 19.78
CA ALA A 352 -2.77 7.82 21.20
C ALA A 352 -4.01 8.53 21.78
N MET A 353 -4.22 9.80 21.43
CA MET A 353 -5.41 10.56 21.86
C MET A 353 -6.69 9.94 21.26
N THR A 354 -6.67 9.57 19.99
CA THR A 354 -7.81 8.92 19.35
C THR A 354 -8.10 7.54 19.94
N MET A 355 -7.08 6.76 20.27
CA MET A 355 -7.27 5.51 21.02
C MET A 355 -7.84 5.76 22.40
N LEU A 356 -7.36 6.79 23.11
CA LEU A 356 -7.85 7.15 24.43
C LEU A 356 -9.36 7.46 24.40
N ASP A 357 -9.82 8.28 23.45
CA ASP A 357 -11.22 8.59 23.25
C ASP A 357 -12.06 7.31 23.04
N LEU A 358 -11.56 6.36 22.23
CA LEU A 358 -12.23 5.09 21.97
C LEU A 358 -12.26 4.17 23.21
N PHE A 359 -11.23 4.22 24.07
CA PHE A 359 -11.23 3.45 25.33
C PHE A 359 -12.15 4.07 26.38
N GLU A 360 -12.30 5.39 26.41
CA GLU A 360 -13.10 6.11 27.43
C GLU A 360 -14.58 6.17 27.06
N ASP A 361 -14.94 6.26 25.77
CA ASP A 361 -16.33 6.33 25.30
C ASP A 361 -16.73 5.19 24.36
N PRO A 362 -17.41 4.15 24.88
CA PRO A 362 -17.92 3.05 24.06
C PRO A 362 -18.88 3.48 22.94
N LYS A 363 -19.53 4.65 23.05
CA LYS A 363 -20.42 5.15 21.99
C LYS A 363 -19.63 5.56 20.74
N LEU A 364 -18.41 6.03 20.89
CA LEU A 364 -17.53 6.34 19.76
C LEU A 364 -17.15 5.06 19.00
N VAL A 365 -16.82 3.98 19.73
CA VAL A 365 -16.57 2.66 19.14
C VAL A 365 -17.77 2.18 18.34
N GLU A 366 -18.98 2.24 18.92
CA GLU A 366 -20.21 1.84 18.24
C GLU A 366 -20.53 2.71 17.00
N LYS A 367 -20.29 4.03 17.07
CA LYS A 367 -20.47 4.95 15.94
C LYS A 367 -19.57 4.55 14.77
N VAL A 368 -18.29 4.30 15.05
CA VAL A 368 -17.27 3.90 14.05
C VAL A 368 -17.61 2.53 13.43
N LYS A 369 -18.03 1.55 14.28
CA LYS A 369 -18.43 0.21 13.82
C LYS A 369 -19.73 0.23 13.03
N THR A 370 -20.68 1.09 13.36
CA THR A 370 -21.94 1.22 12.63
C THR A 370 -21.70 1.70 11.22
N GLU A 371 -20.93 2.78 11.03
CA GLU A 371 -20.58 3.26 9.70
C GLU A 371 -19.82 2.22 8.88
N PHE A 372 -18.89 1.47 9.52
CA PHE A 372 -18.18 0.39 8.85
C PHE A 372 -19.15 -0.67 8.31
N LYS A 373 -20.12 -1.11 9.12
CA LYS A 373 -21.13 -2.09 8.69
C LYS A 373 -22.01 -1.57 7.56
N GLU A 374 -22.46 -0.32 7.66
CA GLU A 374 -23.28 0.33 6.64
C GLU A 374 -22.55 0.44 5.30
N ARG A 375 -21.27 0.85 5.32
CA ARG A 375 -20.46 0.98 4.10
C ARG A 375 -20.05 -0.34 3.49
N LYS A 376 -19.71 -1.33 4.31
CA LYS A 376 -19.38 -2.68 3.86
C LYS A 376 -20.61 -3.38 3.27
N GLY A 377 -21.79 -3.15 3.82
CA GLY A 377 -23.01 -3.82 3.42
C GLY A 377 -22.87 -5.35 3.54
N ASP A 378 -23.42 -6.06 2.56
CA ASP A 378 -23.38 -7.53 2.48
C ASP A 378 -22.12 -8.07 1.77
N GLU A 379 -21.14 -7.21 1.45
CA GLU A 379 -19.91 -7.63 0.76
C GLU A 379 -19.10 -8.58 1.63
N VAL A 380 -18.82 -9.76 1.10
CA VAL A 380 -17.97 -10.75 1.75
C VAL A 380 -16.53 -10.55 1.27
N TYR A 381 -15.65 -10.17 2.18
CA TYR A 381 -14.23 -10.03 1.86
C TYR A 381 -13.63 -11.38 1.43
N LYS A 382 -12.84 -11.34 0.37
CA LYS A 382 -12.06 -12.49 -0.11
C LYS A 382 -10.65 -12.04 -0.45
N ALA A 383 -9.67 -12.55 0.28
CA ALA A 383 -8.26 -12.29 0.01
C ALA A 383 -7.91 -12.69 -1.43
N ASN A 384 -7.31 -11.77 -2.18
CA ASN A 384 -6.94 -12.00 -3.58
C ASN A 384 -5.43 -12.29 -3.67
N ILE A 385 -5.04 -13.43 -3.16
CA ILE A 385 -3.65 -13.93 -3.09
C ILE A 385 -3.62 -15.40 -3.52
N PRO A 386 -2.46 -15.91 -3.93
CA PRO A 386 -2.29 -17.35 -4.23
C PRO A 386 -2.62 -18.22 -3.02
N ASP A 387 -3.04 -19.45 -3.31
CA ASP A 387 -3.14 -20.49 -2.28
C ASP A 387 -1.76 -20.81 -1.69
N GLY A 388 -1.76 -21.25 -0.41
CA GLY A 388 -0.55 -21.67 0.27
C GLY A 388 0.04 -20.62 1.23
N PRO A 389 1.29 -20.78 1.64
CA PRO A 389 1.95 -19.88 2.59
C PRO A 389 2.33 -18.55 1.95
N PRO A 390 2.53 -17.49 2.75
CA PRO A 390 3.04 -16.23 2.26
C PRO A 390 4.43 -16.40 1.62
N PRO A 391 4.79 -15.55 0.64
CA PRO A 391 6.09 -15.64 -0.02
C PRO A 391 7.23 -15.41 0.98
N THR A 392 8.20 -16.32 0.99
CA THR A 392 9.46 -16.19 1.74
C THR A 392 10.59 -15.81 0.78
N PRO A 393 11.75 -15.31 1.26
CA PRO A 393 12.92 -15.09 0.42
C PRO A 393 13.29 -16.31 -0.43
N GLU A 394 13.23 -17.50 0.15
CA GLU A 394 13.59 -18.79 -0.48
C GLU A 394 12.58 -19.23 -1.56
N ASN A 395 11.29 -18.89 -1.40
CA ASN A 395 10.26 -19.20 -2.39
C ASN A 395 10.22 -18.19 -3.54
N ARG A 396 10.86 -17.03 -3.39
CA ARG A 396 10.89 -15.95 -4.38
C ARG A 396 11.82 -16.24 -5.55
N GLU A 397 12.96 -16.86 -5.29
CA GLU A 397 13.92 -17.26 -6.33
C GLU A 397 13.31 -18.30 -7.26
N LYS A 398 12.53 -19.25 -6.70
CA LYS A 398 11.83 -20.28 -7.48
C LYS A 398 10.65 -19.76 -8.32
N ALA A 399 10.09 -18.63 -8.01
CA ALA A 399 9.02 -17.99 -8.78
C ALA A 399 9.57 -17.04 -9.86
N SER A 400 10.86 -16.73 -9.82
CA SER A 400 11.58 -15.90 -10.80
C SER A 400 12.45 -16.72 -11.76
N GLU A 401 12.68 -18.00 -11.47
CA GLU A 401 13.22 -19.02 -12.40
C GLU A 401 12.08 -19.65 -13.24
#